data_80d79c693fb1c6f2cca717d7757a2eb6
#
_entry.id   80d79c693fb1c6f2cca717d7757a2eb6
#
_cell.length_a   1.000
_cell.length_b   1.000
_cell.length_c   1.000
_cell.angle_alpha   90.00
_cell.angle_beta   90.00
_cell.angle_gamma   90.00
#
_symmetry.space_group_name_H-M   'P 1'
#
loop_
_entity.id
_entity.type
_entity.pdbx_description
1 polymer ?
#
loop_
_entity_poly.entity_id
_entity_poly.type
_entity_poly.pdbx_seq_one_letter_code
_entity_poly.pdbx_strand_id
1 'polypeptide(L)'
;MQMVESLNKEVDVAIKVNSFLNPMSPKPGVLAVGDVGIEYRASNGVGFIQVPWENVTLVKADVYLKGKYIRGFDIITTENQELSFVTSNAMEALKAMRKHLAKEQMVQSPSNFKRLFKRKK
;
A
#
# COMPACT_ATOMS: atom_id res chain seq x y z
N MET A 1 22.91 -12.13 10.94
CA MET A 1 21.89 -11.38 10.20
C MET A 1 20.83 -12.32 9.66
N GLN A 2 19.61 -11.97 9.85
CA GLN A 2 18.52 -12.82 9.43
C GLN A 2 18.07 -12.46 8.03
N MET A 3 17.97 -13.45 7.18
CA MET A 3 17.51 -13.24 5.81
C MET A 3 16.02 -13.53 5.75
N VAL A 4 15.26 -12.59 5.19
CA VAL A 4 13.85 -12.78 4.99
C VAL A 4 13.65 -13.30 3.58
N GLU A 5 12.99 -14.43 3.48
CA GLU A 5 12.70 -15.02 2.17
C GLU A 5 11.64 -14.19 1.47
N SER A 6 11.85 -13.99 0.18
CA SER A 6 10.89 -13.23 -0.61
C SER A 6 9.59 -14.02 -0.75
N LEU A 7 8.46 -13.32 -0.59
CA LEU A 7 7.15 -13.92 -0.79
C LEU A 7 6.90 -14.21 -2.27
N ASN A 8 7.24 -13.25 -3.12
CA ASN A 8 6.98 -13.34 -4.55
C ASN A 8 8.11 -14.06 -5.27
N LYS A 9 7.76 -14.86 -6.25
CA LYS A 9 8.72 -15.46 -7.15
C LYS A 9 9.00 -14.53 -8.32
N GLU A 10 7.97 -13.79 -8.74
CA GLU A 10 8.09 -12.82 -9.81
C GLU A 10 7.51 -11.51 -9.31
N VAL A 11 8.26 -10.44 -9.50
CA VAL A 11 7.86 -9.11 -9.07
C VAL A 11 7.41 -8.32 -10.29
N ASP A 12 6.17 -7.84 -10.26
CA ASP A 12 5.63 -7.03 -11.36
C ASP A 12 6.17 -5.61 -11.30
N VAL A 13 6.26 -5.06 -10.09
CA VAL A 13 6.75 -3.69 -9.92
C VAL A 13 7.32 -3.54 -8.51
N ALA A 14 8.36 -2.73 -8.38
CA ALA A 14 8.91 -2.35 -7.08
C ALA A 14 9.07 -0.84 -7.07
N ILE A 15 8.52 -0.21 -6.05
CA ILE A 15 8.50 1.26 -5.96
C ILE A 15 8.96 1.70 -4.60
N LYS A 16 9.45 2.93 -4.54
CA LYS A 16 9.82 3.56 -3.27
C LYS A 16 8.57 4.08 -2.60
N VAL A 17 8.43 3.80 -1.32
CA VAL A 17 7.26 4.23 -0.56
C VAL A 17 7.70 4.68 0.83
N ASN A 18 6.79 5.36 1.51
CA ASN A 18 6.88 5.59 2.95
C ASN A 18 5.74 4.85 3.61
N SER A 19 6.08 4.02 4.58
CA SER A 19 5.10 3.26 5.33
C SER A 19 4.66 4.05 6.55
N PHE A 20 3.35 4.11 6.78
CA PHE A 20 2.76 4.86 7.89
C PHE A 20 2.01 3.96 8.83
N LEU A 21 2.64 2.88 9.28
CA LEU A 21 2.08 2.09 10.36
C LEU A 21 1.96 2.94 11.61
N ASN A 22 2.93 3.82 11.80
CA ASN A 22 2.91 4.81 12.84
C ASN A 22 2.86 6.17 12.16
N PRO A 23 1.75 6.93 12.26
CA PRO A 23 1.65 8.21 11.56
C PRO A 23 2.71 9.23 11.95
N MET A 24 3.26 9.08 13.15
CA MET A 24 4.29 10.00 13.63
C MET A 24 5.67 9.66 13.14
N SER A 25 5.85 8.48 12.57
CA SER A 25 7.17 7.97 12.20
C SER A 25 7.11 7.23 10.87
N PRO A 26 6.98 7.93 9.77
CA PRO A 26 6.99 7.26 8.48
C PRO A 26 8.33 6.61 8.22
N LYS A 27 8.30 5.42 7.62
CA LYS A 27 9.51 4.66 7.34
C LYS A 27 9.67 4.46 5.84
N PRO A 28 10.73 5.00 5.27
CA PRO A 28 10.98 4.79 3.84
C PRO A 28 11.39 3.35 3.56
N GLY A 29 11.02 2.88 2.40
CA GLY A 29 11.34 1.54 1.99
C GLY A 29 10.92 1.28 0.56
N VAL A 30 10.90 0.00 0.21
CA VAL A 30 10.52 -0.44 -1.13
C VAL A 30 9.33 -1.38 -1.00
N LEU A 31 8.33 -1.13 -1.83
CA LEU A 31 7.15 -1.97 -1.92
C LEU A 31 7.19 -2.74 -3.23
N ALA A 32 7.12 -4.05 -3.16
CA ALA A 32 7.11 -4.91 -4.33
C ALA A 32 5.73 -5.55 -4.46
N VAL A 33 5.19 -5.52 -5.67
CA VAL A 33 3.92 -6.17 -5.99
C VAL A 33 4.25 -7.29 -6.97
N GLY A 34 3.86 -8.50 -6.63
CA GLY A 34 4.24 -9.65 -7.45
C GLY A 34 3.18 -10.73 -7.50
N ASP A 35 3.62 -11.92 -7.90
CA ASP A 35 2.70 -13.02 -8.20
C ASP A 35 2.00 -13.57 -6.96
N VAL A 36 2.62 -13.50 -5.78
CA VAL A 36 2.04 -14.08 -4.58
C VAL A 36 1.43 -13.05 -3.66
N GLY A 37 1.92 -11.83 -3.68
CA GLY A 37 1.37 -10.80 -2.80
C GLY A 37 2.17 -9.51 -2.84
N ILE A 38 2.04 -8.76 -1.75
CA ILE A 38 2.67 -7.46 -1.58
C ILE A 38 3.74 -7.58 -0.51
N GLU A 39 4.92 -7.03 -0.79
CA GLU A 39 6.03 -7.06 0.15
C GLU A 39 6.59 -5.66 0.35
N TYR A 40 6.80 -5.29 1.61
CA TYR A 40 7.45 -4.04 1.95
C TYR A 40 8.71 -4.34 2.75
N ARG A 41 9.80 -3.68 2.40
CA ARG A 41 11.06 -3.77 3.15
C ARG A 41 11.55 -2.38 3.45
N ALA A 42 11.79 -2.12 4.74
CA ALA A 42 12.30 -0.82 5.15
C ALA A 42 13.73 -0.62 4.65
N SER A 43 14.06 0.61 4.27
CA SER A 43 15.38 0.93 3.73
C SER A 43 16.49 0.74 4.75
N ASN A 44 16.18 0.87 6.03
CA ASN A 44 17.19 0.69 7.08
C ASN A 44 17.48 -0.78 7.37
N GLY A 45 16.82 -1.70 6.65
CA GLY A 45 17.04 -3.12 6.85
C GLY A 45 16.30 -3.72 8.03
N VAL A 46 15.56 -2.91 8.77
CA VAL A 46 14.80 -3.37 9.94
C VAL A 46 13.33 -3.19 9.68
N GLY A 47 12.63 -4.28 9.52
CA GLY A 47 11.19 -4.23 9.30
C GLY A 47 10.81 -4.62 7.90
N PHE A 48 9.83 -5.50 7.82
CA PHE A 48 9.27 -5.94 6.55
C PHE A 48 7.83 -6.34 6.77
N ILE A 49 7.07 -6.32 5.69
CA ILE A 49 5.65 -6.71 5.71
C ILE A 49 5.44 -7.57 4.48
N GLN A 50 4.76 -8.69 4.66
CA GLN A 50 4.41 -9.59 3.56
C GLN A 50 2.93 -9.90 3.67
N VAL A 51 2.18 -9.60 2.61
CA VAL A 51 0.74 -9.82 2.58
C VAL A 51 0.39 -10.60 1.33
N PRO A 52 0.14 -11.91 1.45
CA PRO A 52 -0.34 -12.68 0.30
C PRO A 52 -1.68 -12.16 -0.20
N TRP A 53 -1.97 -12.37 -1.47
CA TRP A 53 -3.19 -11.83 -2.06
C TRP A 53 -4.45 -12.30 -1.33
N GLU A 54 -4.46 -13.52 -0.86
CA GLU A 54 -5.63 -14.03 -0.15
C GLU A 54 -5.87 -13.33 1.19
N ASN A 55 -4.87 -12.62 1.69
CA ASN A 55 -5.01 -11.88 2.94
C ASN A 55 -5.33 -10.41 2.71
N VAL A 56 -5.54 -9.99 1.47
CA VAL A 56 -5.91 -8.62 1.15
C VAL A 56 -7.43 -8.57 0.99
N THR A 57 -8.08 -7.79 1.84
CA THR A 57 -9.52 -7.58 1.75
C THR A 57 -9.84 -6.45 0.78
N LEU A 58 -9.10 -5.34 0.90
CA LEU A 58 -9.43 -4.13 0.19
C LEU A 58 -8.19 -3.28 0.02
N VAL A 59 -8.10 -2.58 -1.10
CA VAL A 59 -7.07 -1.55 -1.31
C VAL A 59 -7.80 -0.25 -1.59
N LYS A 60 -7.51 0.76 -0.77
CA LYS A 60 -8.13 2.08 -0.91
C LYS A 60 -7.10 3.06 -1.47
N ALA A 61 -7.34 3.55 -2.66
CA ALA A 61 -6.48 4.56 -3.25
C ALA A 61 -6.80 5.90 -2.63
N ASP A 62 -5.77 6.57 -2.11
CA ASP A 62 -5.93 7.87 -1.47
C ASP A 62 -5.84 8.95 -2.55
N VAL A 63 -7.00 9.42 -3.00
CA VAL A 63 -7.08 10.36 -4.11
C VAL A 63 -7.37 11.77 -3.61
N TYR A 64 -6.91 12.76 -4.35
CA TYR A 64 -7.19 14.15 -4.04
C TYR A 64 -7.27 14.95 -5.34
N LEU A 65 -7.66 16.20 -5.21
CA LEU A 65 -7.90 17.09 -6.35
C LEU A 65 -8.87 16.45 -7.33
N LYS A 66 -10.00 16.00 -6.80
CA LYS A 66 -11.10 15.40 -7.57
C LYS A 66 -10.65 14.16 -8.33
N GLY A 67 -9.77 13.38 -7.71
CA GLY A 67 -9.31 12.13 -8.31
C GLY A 67 -8.19 12.30 -9.31
N LYS A 68 -7.67 13.51 -9.45
CA LYS A 68 -6.63 13.78 -10.41
C LYS A 68 -5.28 13.19 -9.99
N TYR A 69 -5.05 13.14 -8.69
CA TYR A 69 -3.77 12.65 -8.15
C TYR A 69 -4.02 11.59 -7.12
N ILE A 70 -3.11 10.63 -7.06
CA ILE A 70 -3.14 9.57 -6.07
C ILE A 70 -1.90 9.72 -5.20
N ARG A 71 -2.13 9.94 -3.92
CA ARG A 71 -1.06 10.18 -2.97
C ARG A 71 -0.44 8.90 -2.47
N GLY A 72 -1.24 7.84 -2.42
CA GLY A 72 -0.81 6.55 -1.91
C GLY A 72 -2.00 5.65 -1.81
N PHE A 73 -1.91 4.67 -0.92
CA PHE A 73 -3.01 3.71 -0.75
C PHE A 73 -2.93 3.04 0.60
N ASP A 74 -4.08 2.55 1.05
CA ASP A 74 -4.19 1.76 2.27
C ASP A 74 -4.56 0.35 1.89
N ILE A 75 -3.84 -0.62 2.45
CA ILE A 75 -4.13 -2.03 2.25
C ILE A 75 -4.80 -2.54 3.51
N ILE A 76 -6.03 -3.03 3.37
CA ILE A 76 -6.79 -3.59 4.47
C ILE A 76 -6.66 -5.11 4.40
N THR A 77 -6.20 -5.71 5.47
CA THR A 77 -5.99 -7.15 5.51
C THR A 77 -7.20 -7.87 6.09
N THR A 78 -7.19 -9.19 5.95
CA THR A 78 -8.26 -10.02 6.51
C THR A 78 -8.32 -9.96 8.02
N GLU A 79 -7.25 -9.47 8.66
CA GLU A 79 -7.23 -9.26 10.11
C GLU A 79 -7.58 -7.82 10.47
N ASN A 80 -8.10 -7.06 9.50
CA ASN A 80 -8.51 -5.67 9.70
C ASN A 80 -7.35 -4.74 10.03
N GLN A 81 -6.14 -5.12 9.66
CA GLN A 81 -5.02 -4.19 9.74
C GLN A 81 -5.10 -3.22 8.58
N GLU A 82 -4.75 -2.00 8.85
CA GLU A 82 -4.71 -0.97 7.82
C GLU A 82 -3.26 -0.56 7.61
N LEU A 83 -2.72 -0.87 6.45
CA LEU A 83 -1.33 -0.61 6.12
C LEU A 83 -1.29 0.53 5.11
N SER A 84 -0.80 1.68 5.55
CA SER A 84 -0.83 2.90 4.74
C SER A 84 0.54 3.17 4.13
N PHE A 85 0.54 3.47 2.84
CA PHE A 85 1.77 3.77 2.09
C PHE A 85 1.57 5.03 1.28
N VAL A 86 2.56 5.91 1.32
CA VAL A 86 2.57 7.12 0.52
C VAL A 86 3.70 7.00 -0.50
N THR A 87 3.40 7.32 -1.75
CA THR A 87 4.38 7.18 -2.82
C THR A 87 3.97 8.02 -4.02
N SER A 88 4.96 8.51 -4.75
CA SER A 88 4.68 9.22 -6.00
C SER A 88 4.39 8.25 -7.16
N ASN A 89 4.60 6.96 -6.95
CA ASN A 89 4.39 5.95 -8.00
C ASN A 89 3.20 5.06 -7.70
N ALA A 90 2.18 5.62 -7.04
CA ALA A 90 1.03 4.83 -6.61
C ALA A 90 0.30 4.16 -7.77
N MET A 91 0.16 4.86 -8.89
CA MET A 91 -0.59 4.32 -10.02
C MET A 91 0.05 3.04 -10.56
N GLU A 92 1.37 3.01 -10.62
CA GLU A 92 2.08 1.82 -11.10
C GLU A 92 1.81 0.62 -10.19
N ALA A 93 1.85 0.85 -8.87
CA ALA A 93 1.56 -0.22 -7.93
C ALA A 93 0.11 -0.68 -8.02
N LEU A 94 -0.81 0.27 -8.13
CA LEU A 94 -2.23 -0.08 -8.19
C LEU A 94 -2.56 -0.86 -9.45
N LYS A 95 -1.94 -0.52 -10.57
CA LYS A 95 -2.14 -1.27 -11.80
C LYS A 95 -1.64 -2.71 -11.67
N ALA A 96 -0.51 -2.89 -11.01
CA ALA A 96 0.01 -4.22 -10.78
C ALA A 96 -0.90 -5.01 -9.86
N MET A 97 -1.41 -4.39 -8.81
CA MET A 97 -2.32 -5.05 -7.88
C MET A 97 -3.61 -5.49 -8.58
N ARG A 98 -4.05 -4.72 -9.57
CA ARG A 98 -5.28 -5.02 -10.28
C ARG A 98 -5.21 -6.32 -11.05
N LYS A 99 -4.04 -6.81 -11.34
CA LYS A 99 -3.87 -8.10 -12.00
C LYS A 99 -4.24 -9.25 -11.08
N HIS A 100 -4.21 -9.04 -9.78
CA HIS A 100 -4.37 -10.11 -8.80
C HIS A 100 -5.61 -9.94 -7.94
N LEU A 101 -6.20 -8.75 -7.92
CA LEU A 101 -7.35 -8.45 -7.08
C LEU A 101 -8.57 -8.16 -7.95
N ALA A 102 -9.74 -8.49 -7.42
CA ALA A 102 -10.98 -8.19 -8.10
C ALA A 102 -11.22 -6.68 -8.10
N LYS A 103 -11.99 -6.23 -9.08
CA LYS A 103 -12.29 -4.81 -9.21
C LYS A 103 -12.93 -4.26 -7.94
N GLU A 104 -13.79 -5.04 -7.30
CA GLU A 104 -14.49 -4.62 -6.10
C GLU A 104 -13.58 -4.46 -4.90
N GLN A 105 -12.40 -5.02 -4.97
CA GLN A 105 -11.42 -4.91 -3.87
C GLN A 105 -10.57 -3.66 -3.98
N MET A 106 -10.72 -2.88 -5.04
CA MET A 106 -9.91 -1.68 -5.24
C MET A 106 -10.84 -0.49 -5.36
N VAL A 107 -10.80 0.39 -4.36
CA VAL A 107 -11.71 1.53 -4.28
C VAL A 107 -10.92 2.81 -4.08
N GLN A 108 -11.58 3.93 -4.32
CA GLN A 108 -11.01 5.24 -4.08
C GLN A 108 -11.58 5.80 -2.79
N SER A 109 -10.79 6.57 -2.09
CA SER A 109 -11.29 7.28 -0.92
C SER A 109 -10.70 8.69 -0.92
N PRO A 110 -11.40 9.64 -0.29
CA PRO A 110 -10.86 11.00 -0.17
C PRO A 110 -9.58 10.97 0.65
N SER A 111 -8.70 11.92 0.37
CA SER A 111 -7.48 12.05 1.14
C SER A 111 -7.82 12.31 2.61
N ASN A 112 -6.87 12.01 3.50
CA ASN A 112 -7.06 12.26 4.91
C ASN A 112 -7.35 13.71 5.20
N PHE A 113 -6.76 14.59 4.42
CA PHE A 113 -6.99 16.02 4.57
C PHE A 113 -8.48 16.35 4.41
N LYS A 114 -9.11 15.82 3.36
CA LYS A 114 -10.52 16.04 3.13
C LYS A 114 -11.38 15.43 4.23
N ARG A 115 -11.00 14.27 4.70
CA ARG A 115 -11.76 13.62 5.78
C ARG A 115 -11.74 14.43 7.06
N LEU A 116 -10.61 15.07 7.35
CA LEU A 116 -10.51 15.92 8.51
C LEU A 116 -11.49 17.08 8.42
N PHE A 117 -11.56 17.71 7.26
CA PHE A 117 -12.49 18.81 7.09
C PHE A 117 -13.94 18.36 7.23
N LYS A 118 -14.26 17.21 6.66
CA LYS A 118 -15.62 16.70 6.76
C LYS A 118 -16.03 16.44 8.19
N ARG A 119 -15.10 16.00 9.01
CA ARG A 119 -15.42 15.67 10.39
C ARG A 119 -15.72 16.89 11.23
N LYS A 120 -15.38 18.03 10.76
CA LYS A 120 -15.60 19.25 11.52
C LYS A 120 -17.01 19.79 11.44
N LYS A 121 -17.82 19.18 10.65
CA LYS A 121 -19.20 19.66 10.51
C LYS A 121 -20.01 19.50 11.76
#